data_00e4c474e8b8616501b9034532bd7156
#
_entry.id   00e4c474e8b8616501b9034532bd7156
#
_cell.length_a   1.000
_cell.length_b   1.000
_cell.length_c   1.000
_cell.angle_alpha   90.00
_cell.angle_beta   90.00
_cell.angle_gamma   90.00
#
_symmetry.space_group_name_H-M   'P 1'
#
loop_
_entity.id
_entity.type
_entity.pdbx_description
1 polymer ?
#
loop_
_entity_poly.entity_id
_entity_poly.type
_entity_poly.pdbx_seq_one_letter_code
_entity_poly.pdbx_strand_id
1 'polypeptide(L)'
;FRFDQPESPIILDASAGGLLNGKCYYKWKNARSIQLTDELFANDSFCMAGLRTKTLGIYEKDTGRSVVCNIAGYPYTLIWSAAAKPVRYVCIEPWHALPGAENDPQEWSERAATACLAPGQQWETTLSTTFDR
;
A
#
# COMPACT_ATOMS: atom_id res chain seq x y z
N PHE A 1 -1.93 2.76 -11.81
CA PHE A 1 -2.43 3.68 -10.77
C PHE A 1 -1.70 5.03 -10.83
N ARG A 2 -2.31 6.04 -10.23
CA ARG A 2 -1.77 7.40 -10.24
C ARG A 2 -1.74 7.97 -8.83
N PHE A 3 -0.69 8.74 -8.58
CA PHE A 3 -0.54 9.60 -7.42
C PHE A 3 -1.04 11.04 -7.76
N ASP A 4 -1.50 11.80 -6.77
CA ASP A 4 -1.88 13.20 -6.97
C ASP A 4 -0.67 14.11 -7.23
N GLN A 5 0.52 13.68 -6.83
CA GLN A 5 1.78 14.36 -7.08
C GLN A 5 2.90 13.35 -7.43
N PRO A 6 4.05 13.81 -7.96
CA PRO A 6 5.18 12.91 -8.21
C PRO A 6 5.71 12.27 -6.93
N GLU A 7 5.88 10.96 -6.95
CA GLU A 7 6.32 10.17 -5.81
C GLU A 7 7.57 9.34 -6.10
N SER A 8 8.32 9.09 -5.05
CA SER A 8 9.42 8.12 -5.01
C SER A 8 9.20 7.21 -3.81
N PRO A 9 8.23 6.28 -3.89
CA PRO A 9 7.88 5.45 -2.75
C PRO A 9 9.03 4.55 -2.33
N ILE A 10 9.24 4.45 -1.03
CA ILE A 10 10.11 3.43 -0.44
C ILE A 10 9.33 2.13 -0.46
N ILE A 11 9.83 1.13 -1.17
CA ILE A 11 9.25 -0.20 -1.17
C ILE A 11 9.87 -0.99 -0.02
N LEU A 12 9.02 -1.46 0.88
CA LEU A 12 9.41 -2.38 1.94
C LEU A 12 9.42 -3.78 1.35
N ASP A 13 10.59 -4.44 1.40
CA ASP A 13 10.79 -5.74 0.78
C ASP A 13 10.26 -6.87 1.66
N ALA A 14 9.69 -7.87 1.02
CA ALA A 14 9.14 -9.03 1.70
C ALA A 14 9.75 -10.32 1.13
N SER A 15 9.95 -11.29 2.02
CA SER A 15 10.31 -12.65 1.66
C SER A 15 9.12 -13.44 1.10
N ALA A 16 9.37 -14.61 0.57
CA ALA A 16 8.31 -15.54 0.20
C ALA A 16 7.38 -15.80 1.41
N GLY A 17 6.07 -15.59 1.22
CA GLY A 17 5.09 -15.66 2.31
C GLY A 17 4.68 -14.31 2.90
N GLY A 18 5.21 -13.19 2.37
CA GLY A 18 4.73 -11.85 2.67
C GLY A 18 5.28 -11.21 3.93
N LEU A 19 6.24 -11.85 4.62
CA LEU A 19 6.89 -11.25 5.78
C LEU A 19 7.95 -10.24 5.37
N LEU A 20 7.97 -9.07 5.99
CA LEU A 20 8.99 -8.06 5.78
C LEU A 20 10.36 -8.58 6.23
N ASN A 21 11.37 -8.39 5.40
CA ASN A 21 12.75 -8.89 5.64
C ASN A 21 13.72 -7.79 6.10
N GLY A 22 13.21 -6.61 6.42
CA GLY A 22 14.00 -5.44 6.87
C GLY A 22 14.72 -4.68 5.76
N LYS A 23 14.63 -5.12 4.52
CA LYS A 23 15.21 -4.41 3.38
C LYS A 23 14.20 -3.43 2.78
N CYS A 24 14.72 -2.39 2.14
CA CYS A 24 13.89 -1.45 1.37
C CYS A 24 14.64 -0.95 0.15
N TYR A 25 13.89 -0.50 -0.85
CA TYR A 25 14.45 0.04 -2.10
C TYR A 25 13.49 1.00 -2.79
N TYR A 26 14.02 1.77 -3.75
CA TYR A 26 13.24 2.62 -4.63
C TYR A 26 13.02 1.92 -5.98
N LYS A 27 11.79 1.51 -6.25
CA LYS A 27 11.42 0.93 -7.55
C LYS A 27 11.11 2.01 -8.58
N TRP A 28 10.51 3.10 -8.14
CA TRP A 28 10.15 4.24 -8.97
C TRP A 28 10.71 5.54 -8.38
N LYS A 29 11.08 6.49 -9.24
CA LYS A 29 11.56 7.80 -8.85
C LYS A 29 10.77 8.88 -9.58
N ASN A 30 10.26 9.85 -8.84
CA ASN A 30 9.51 10.99 -9.36
C ASN A 30 8.35 10.57 -10.29
N ALA A 31 7.68 9.49 -9.98
CA ALA A 31 6.62 8.91 -10.79
C ALA A 31 5.25 9.49 -10.41
N ARG A 32 4.47 9.94 -11.39
CA ARG A 32 3.05 10.31 -11.21
C ARG A 32 2.11 9.14 -11.45
N SER A 33 2.52 8.19 -12.26
CA SER A 33 1.71 7.02 -12.56
C SER A 33 2.57 5.79 -12.73
N ILE A 34 1.98 4.65 -12.45
CA ILE A 34 2.59 3.34 -12.63
C ILE A 34 1.58 2.48 -13.38
N GLN A 35 2.00 1.90 -14.48
CA GLN A 35 1.16 1.01 -15.25
C GLN A 35 0.97 -0.30 -14.50
N LEU A 36 -0.27 -0.75 -14.39
CA LEU A 36 -0.58 -2.07 -13.85
C LEU A 36 -0.36 -3.12 -14.94
N THR A 37 0.53 -4.05 -14.68
CA THR A 37 0.85 -5.17 -15.58
C THR A 37 0.86 -6.47 -14.78
N ASP A 38 0.76 -7.60 -15.46
CA ASP A 38 0.82 -8.92 -14.82
C ASP A 38 2.15 -9.13 -14.09
N GLU A 39 3.25 -8.62 -14.66
CA GLU A 39 4.60 -8.74 -14.10
C GLU A 39 4.78 -7.93 -12.80
N LEU A 40 3.99 -6.86 -12.65
CA LEU A 40 4.06 -6.04 -11.45
C LEU A 40 3.74 -6.84 -10.18
N PHE A 41 2.84 -7.82 -10.31
CA PHE A 41 2.33 -8.67 -9.23
C PHE A 41 2.92 -10.09 -9.24
N ALA A 42 3.99 -10.33 -10.00
CA ALA A 42 4.61 -11.65 -10.06
C ALA A 42 5.13 -12.15 -8.70
N ASN A 43 5.50 -11.22 -7.82
CA ASN A 43 5.98 -11.48 -6.46
C ASN A 43 4.96 -11.04 -5.39
N ASP A 44 3.65 -11.15 -5.72
CA ASP A 44 2.56 -10.80 -4.82
C ASP A 44 2.36 -9.28 -4.66
N SER A 45 2.41 -8.76 -3.46
CA SER A 45 2.17 -7.34 -3.12
C SER A 45 3.45 -6.51 -3.09
N PHE A 46 3.26 -5.19 -3.05
CA PHE A 46 4.32 -4.28 -2.64
C PHE A 46 3.79 -3.24 -1.66
N CYS A 47 4.52 -3.09 -0.56
CA CYS A 47 4.22 -2.13 0.48
C CYS A 47 5.01 -0.84 0.24
N MET A 48 4.30 0.27 0.11
CA MET A 48 4.89 1.60 -0.07
C MET A 48 4.88 2.37 1.24
N ALA A 49 6.01 2.99 1.57
CA ALA A 49 6.17 3.93 2.67
C ALA A 49 6.69 5.27 2.17
N GLY A 50 6.60 6.30 3.03
CA GLY A 50 7.14 7.63 2.74
C GLY A 50 6.39 8.40 1.65
N LEU A 51 5.15 8.05 1.38
CA LEU A 51 4.29 8.75 0.44
C LEU A 51 3.90 10.14 0.99
N ARG A 52 3.95 11.15 0.12
CA ARG A 52 3.45 12.51 0.37
C ARG A 52 2.11 12.76 -0.30
N THR A 53 1.77 11.95 -1.29
CA THR A 53 0.48 11.96 -1.98
C THR A 53 -0.66 11.72 -0.99
N LYS A 54 -1.77 12.40 -1.20
CA LYS A 54 -2.97 12.24 -0.36
C LYS A 54 -3.98 11.29 -0.97
N THR A 55 -3.87 11.08 -2.28
CA THR A 55 -4.77 10.19 -3.00
C THR A 55 -4.01 9.24 -3.90
N LEU A 56 -4.52 8.03 -4.01
CA LEU A 56 -4.05 7.00 -4.92
C LEU A 56 -5.24 6.43 -5.68
N GLY A 57 -5.22 6.49 -7.00
CA GLY A 57 -6.33 6.03 -7.82
C GLY A 57 -5.94 5.05 -8.90
N ILE A 58 -6.84 4.11 -9.20
CA ILE A 58 -6.79 3.27 -10.39
C ILE A 58 -7.66 3.92 -11.46
N TYR A 59 -7.14 4.02 -12.67
CA TYR A 59 -7.80 4.66 -13.80
C TYR A 59 -7.82 3.70 -14.98
N GLU A 60 -9.00 3.51 -15.54
CA GLU A 60 -9.18 2.77 -16.78
C GLU A 60 -8.86 3.69 -17.96
N LYS A 61 -7.92 3.26 -18.80
CA LYS A 61 -7.35 4.12 -19.84
C LYS A 61 -8.38 4.52 -20.90
N ASP A 62 -9.23 3.59 -21.31
CA ASP A 62 -10.10 3.77 -22.48
C ASP A 62 -11.42 4.47 -22.14
N THR A 63 -11.93 4.32 -20.93
CA THR A 63 -13.21 4.89 -20.50
C THR A 63 -13.05 6.10 -19.57
N GLY A 64 -11.88 6.27 -18.97
CA GLY A 64 -11.64 7.29 -17.95
C GLY A 64 -12.25 6.97 -16.58
N ARG A 65 -12.94 5.83 -16.44
CA ARG A 65 -13.46 5.40 -15.13
C ARG A 65 -12.36 5.28 -14.11
N SER A 66 -12.66 5.65 -12.89
CA SER A 66 -11.66 5.61 -11.82
C SER A 66 -12.22 5.22 -10.47
N VAL A 67 -11.31 4.68 -9.65
CA VAL A 67 -11.50 4.45 -8.22
C VAL A 67 -10.34 5.12 -7.51
N VAL A 68 -10.62 6.11 -6.67
CA VAL A 68 -9.62 6.93 -6.00
C VAL A 68 -9.79 6.80 -4.50
N CYS A 69 -8.76 6.29 -3.81
CA CYS A 69 -8.70 6.20 -2.36
C CYS A 69 -7.99 7.42 -1.77
N ASN A 70 -8.55 8.00 -0.73
CA ASN A 70 -7.85 8.95 0.12
C ASN A 70 -6.95 8.17 1.08
N ILE A 71 -5.63 8.33 0.93
CA ILE A 71 -4.61 7.67 1.74
C ILE A 71 -3.91 8.63 2.72
N ALA A 72 -4.42 9.87 2.82
CA ALA A 72 -3.87 10.86 3.75
C ALA A 72 -3.99 10.36 5.21
N GLY A 73 -2.89 10.43 5.94
CA GLY A 73 -2.83 9.94 7.33
C GLY A 73 -2.48 8.46 7.48
N TYR A 74 -2.43 7.71 6.38
CA TYR A 74 -1.95 6.33 6.39
C TYR A 74 -0.46 6.30 6.06
N PRO A 75 0.40 5.83 6.99
CA PRO A 75 1.85 5.81 6.79
C PRO A 75 2.30 4.82 5.72
N TYR A 76 1.48 3.80 5.46
CA TYR A 76 1.78 2.73 4.50
C TYR A 76 0.62 2.52 3.54
N THR A 77 0.94 2.10 2.33
CA THR A 77 -0.07 1.69 1.34
C THR A 77 0.42 0.45 0.61
N LEU A 78 -0.33 -0.64 0.74
CA LEU A 78 -0.08 -1.83 -0.05
C LEU A 78 -0.88 -1.79 -1.33
N ILE A 79 -0.28 -2.28 -2.39
CA ILE A 79 -0.95 -2.61 -3.64
C ILE A 79 -0.77 -4.11 -3.84
N TRP A 80 -1.88 -4.80 -3.92
CA TRP A 80 -1.89 -6.25 -4.03
C TRP A 80 -2.80 -6.74 -5.15
N SER A 81 -2.40 -7.83 -5.75
CA SER A 81 -3.25 -8.68 -6.58
C SER A 81 -2.73 -10.10 -6.49
N ALA A 82 -3.61 -11.08 -6.61
CA ALA A 82 -3.17 -12.46 -6.73
C ALA A 82 -2.22 -12.62 -7.92
N ALA A 83 -1.18 -13.42 -7.75
CA ALA A 83 -0.18 -13.73 -8.77
C ALA A 83 -0.79 -14.64 -9.86
N ALA A 84 -1.81 -14.15 -10.53
CA ALA A 84 -2.52 -14.83 -11.62
C ALA A 84 -2.37 -14.05 -12.93
N LYS A 85 -2.37 -14.75 -14.05
CA LYS A 85 -2.35 -14.12 -15.38
C LYS A 85 -3.64 -14.43 -16.12
N PRO A 86 -4.35 -13.43 -16.64
CA PRO A 86 -4.14 -11.99 -16.43
C PRO A 86 -4.58 -11.54 -15.03
N VAL A 87 -3.98 -10.46 -14.53
CA VAL A 87 -4.43 -9.77 -13.31
C VAL A 87 -5.85 -9.25 -13.54
N ARG A 88 -6.79 -9.66 -12.70
CA ARG A 88 -8.22 -9.34 -12.85
C ARG A 88 -8.74 -8.31 -11.87
N TYR A 89 -8.00 -8.05 -10.80
CA TYR A 89 -8.34 -7.08 -9.77
C TYR A 89 -7.05 -6.56 -9.11
N VAL A 90 -7.17 -5.42 -8.46
CA VAL A 90 -6.09 -4.82 -7.67
C VAL A 90 -6.69 -4.27 -6.39
N CYS A 91 -6.07 -4.55 -5.27
CA CYS A 91 -6.41 -3.94 -3.98
C CYS A 91 -5.53 -2.72 -3.74
N ILE A 92 -6.14 -1.65 -3.25
CA ILE A 92 -5.45 -0.50 -2.67
C ILE A 92 -5.72 -0.57 -1.16
N GLU A 93 -4.68 -0.77 -0.39
CA GLU A 93 -4.78 -1.06 1.04
C GLU A 93 -3.99 -0.03 1.86
N PRO A 94 -4.62 1.08 2.27
CA PRO A 94 -4.00 2.02 3.21
C PRO A 94 -3.92 1.40 4.61
N TRP A 95 -2.72 1.39 5.19
CA TRP A 95 -2.48 0.72 6.47
C TRP A 95 -1.84 1.67 7.49
N HIS A 96 -2.27 1.54 8.74
CA HIS A 96 -1.63 2.18 9.89
C HIS A 96 -0.53 1.31 10.51
N ALA A 97 -0.64 -0.01 10.36
CA ALA A 97 0.35 -0.97 10.81
C ALA A 97 1.16 -1.54 9.64
N LEU A 98 2.20 -2.26 9.93
CA LEU A 98 2.99 -3.00 8.95
C LEU A 98 2.52 -4.46 8.86
N PRO A 99 2.73 -5.13 7.72
CA PRO A 99 2.74 -6.59 7.66
C PRO A 99 3.73 -7.14 8.69
N GLY A 100 3.52 -8.39 9.10
CA GLY A 100 4.49 -9.06 9.97
C GLY A 100 5.89 -9.10 9.35
N ALA A 101 6.92 -9.08 10.20
CA ALA A 101 8.31 -9.18 9.80
C ALA A 101 8.94 -10.49 10.29
N GLU A 102 10.02 -10.94 9.62
CA GLU A 102 10.70 -12.19 9.94
C GLU A 102 11.20 -12.26 11.39
N ASN A 103 11.54 -11.11 11.96
CA ASN A 103 12.10 -10.99 13.30
C ASN A 103 11.20 -10.20 14.25
N ASP A 104 9.89 -10.20 14.00
CA ASP A 104 8.95 -9.52 14.89
C ASP A 104 8.98 -10.11 16.29
N PRO A 105 8.90 -9.29 17.36
CA PRO A 105 8.64 -9.75 18.71
C PRO A 105 7.35 -10.56 18.79
N GLN A 106 7.29 -11.52 19.72
CA GLN A 106 6.05 -12.27 19.97
C GLN A 106 4.95 -11.37 20.51
N GLU A 107 5.32 -10.43 21.38
CA GLU A 107 4.40 -9.46 21.96
C GLU A 107 4.03 -8.39 20.94
N TRP A 108 2.73 -8.26 20.69
CA TRP A 108 2.20 -7.29 19.71
C TRP A 108 2.56 -5.84 20.03
N SER A 109 2.58 -5.48 21.33
CA SER A 109 2.90 -4.15 21.80
C SER A 109 4.34 -3.71 21.49
N GLU A 110 5.22 -4.68 21.23
CA GLU A 110 6.63 -4.43 20.91
C GLU A 110 6.90 -4.38 19.41
N ARG A 111 5.90 -4.73 18.58
CA ARG A 111 6.06 -4.72 17.12
C ARG A 111 6.03 -3.32 16.56
N ALA A 112 6.82 -3.10 15.53
CA ALA A 112 6.84 -1.82 14.83
C ALA A 112 5.47 -1.42 14.30
N ALA A 113 5.15 -0.13 14.41
CA ALA A 113 3.90 0.47 13.94
C ALA A 113 2.61 -0.10 14.57
N THR A 114 2.70 -0.77 15.72
CA THR A 114 1.54 -1.22 16.49
C THR A 114 0.95 -0.08 17.29
N ALA A 115 -0.35 0.13 17.20
CA ALA A 115 -1.09 1.06 18.06
C ALA A 115 -1.54 0.34 19.34
N CYS A 116 -1.11 0.84 20.49
CA CYS A 116 -1.54 0.34 21.79
C CYS A 116 -2.52 1.33 22.42
N LEU A 117 -3.69 0.83 22.84
CA LEU A 117 -4.70 1.62 23.52
C LEU A 117 -4.83 1.18 24.99
N ALA A 118 -4.77 2.13 25.90
CA ALA A 118 -5.09 1.88 27.29
C ALA A 118 -6.62 1.67 27.46
N PRO A 119 -7.06 1.02 28.55
CA PRO A 119 -8.48 0.89 28.84
C PRO A 119 -9.22 2.24 28.81
N GLY A 120 -10.32 2.31 28.05
CA GLY A 120 -11.12 3.53 27.86
C GLY A 120 -10.60 4.49 26.77
N GLN A 121 -9.45 4.26 26.18
CA GLN A 121 -9.01 5.03 25.02
C GLN A 121 -9.71 4.57 23.74
N GLN A 122 -9.89 5.52 22.83
CA GLN A 122 -10.46 5.31 21.49
C GLN A 122 -9.46 5.74 20.43
N TRP A 123 -9.48 5.06 19.30
CA TRP A 123 -8.78 5.43 18.10
C TRP A 123 -9.74 5.33 16.92
N GLU A 124 -9.72 6.35 16.08
CA GLU A 124 -10.60 6.44 14.91
C GLU A 124 -9.78 6.70 13.67
N THR A 125 -10.21 6.14 12.56
CA THR A 125 -9.68 6.43 11.24
C THR A 125 -10.81 6.44 10.23
N THR A 126 -10.61 7.16 9.13
CA THR A 126 -11.59 7.24 8.04
C THR A 126 -10.91 6.89 6.74
N LEU A 127 -11.41 5.86 6.07
CA LEU A 127 -11.07 5.55 4.69
C LEU A 127 -12.18 6.04 3.78
N SER A 128 -11.85 6.89 2.83
CA SER A 128 -12.80 7.35 1.81
C SER A 128 -12.36 6.96 0.41
N THR A 129 -13.32 6.56 -0.40
CA THR A 129 -13.11 6.14 -1.78
C THR A 129 -14.12 6.80 -2.69
N THR A 130 -13.64 7.39 -3.78
CA THR A 130 -14.46 8.03 -4.82
C THR A 130 -14.49 7.12 -6.06
N PHE A 131 -15.66 6.97 -6.64
CA PHE A 131 -15.89 6.22 -7.86
C PHE A 131 -16.40 7.19 -8.93
N ASP A 132 -15.65 7.34 -10.03
CA ASP A 132 -16.04 8.11 -11.20
C ASP A 132 -16.35 7.19 -12.37
N ARG A 133 -17.41 7.56 -13.13
CA ARG A 133 -17.90 6.80 -14.29
C ARG A 133 -17.56 7.48 -15.60
#